data_f52bbe9745f8ca2fac88925defbea3a9
#
_entry.id   f52bbe9745f8ca2fac88925defbea3a9
#
_cell.length_a   1.000
_cell.length_b   1.000
_cell.length_c   1.000
_cell.angle_alpha   90.00
_cell.angle_beta   90.00
_cell.angle_gamma   90.00
#
_symmetry.space_group_name_H-M   'P 1'
#
loop_
_entity.id
_entity.type
_entity.pdbx_description
1 polymer ?
#
loop_
_entity_poly.entity_id
_entity_poly.type
_entity_poly.pdbx_seq_one_letter_code
_entity_poly.pdbx_strand_id
1 'polypeptide(L)'
;MSSFKLFGTELKLLKNKKGALIALIGVMLIPIVYCAVLLSATWGPYDNLDNLPVAVVNKDTGAVSDGNPINVGNDLVATLKASNTLGWDFVSEEDATAGLESNKYYMVVEIPEDFSQKVTTVLTSNPQEPELKYIQNEGLNFMGAQVTNSAL
;
A
#
# COMPACT_ATOMS: atom_id res chain seq x y z
N MET A 1 -35.97 15.34 -40.96
CA MET A 1 -34.73 14.75 -41.45
C MET A 1 -34.11 13.95 -40.30
N SER A 2 -33.78 12.70 -40.47
CA SER A 2 -33.21 11.86 -39.38
C SER A 2 -31.84 12.41 -38.98
N SER A 3 -31.58 12.59 -37.67
CA SER A 3 -30.31 13.08 -37.12
C SER A 3 -29.08 12.31 -37.63
N PHE A 4 -29.25 11.05 -37.99
CA PHE A 4 -28.24 10.21 -38.63
C PHE A 4 -27.83 10.68 -40.02
N LYS A 5 -28.78 11.21 -40.83
CA LYS A 5 -28.47 11.74 -42.18
C LYS A 5 -27.69 13.05 -42.07
N LEU A 6 -28.02 13.89 -41.08
CA LEU A 6 -27.30 15.13 -40.80
C LEU A 6 -25.84 14.82 -40.42
N PHE A 7 -25.62 13.89 -39.50
CA PHE A 7 -24.30 13.46 -39.05
C PHE A 7 -23.44 12.93 -40.22
N GLY A 8 -24.01 12.09 -41.07
CA GLY A 8 -23.31 11.58 -42.25
C GLY A 8 -22.91 12.66 -43.25
N THR A 9 -23.73 13.73 -43.39
CA THR A 9 -23.42 14.86 -44.29
C THR A 9 -22.30 15.73 -43.69
N GLU A 10 -22.36 16.01 -42.42
CA GLU A 10 -21.32 16.74 -41.67
C GLU A 10 -19.98 16.02 -41.72
N LEU A 11 -19.96 14.69 -41.55
CA LEU A 11 -18.76 13.87 -41.66
C LEU A 11 -18.11 13.94 -43.06
N LYS A 12 -18.93 13.93 -44.12
CA LYS A 12 -18.46 14.10 -45.51
C LYS A 12 -17.87 15.47 -45.75
N LEU A 13 -18.46 16.53 -45.19
CA LEU A 13 -17.94 17.90 -45.30
C LEU A 13 -16.61 18.05 -44.54
N LEU A 14 -16.49 17.43 -43.38
CA LEU A 14 -15.23 17.40 -42.62
C LEU A 14 -14.10 16.71 -43.39
N LYS A 15 -14.39 15.59 -44.04
CA LYS A 15 -13.38 14.81 -44.81
C LYS A 15 -12.74 15.63 -45.93
N ASN A 16 -13.45 16.61 -46.50
CA ASN A 16 -12.94 17.48 -47.55
C ASN A 16 -12.15 18.70 -46.98
N LYS A 17 -12.22 18.96 -45.68
CA LYS A 17 -11.49 20.05 -45.02
C LYS A 17 -10.36 19.47 -44.17
N LYS A 18 -9.19 19.21 -44.78
CA LYS A 18 -8.02 18.60 -44.12
C LYS A 18 -7.64 19.29 -42.78
N GLY A 19 -7.70 20.63 -42.73
CA GLY A 19 -7.39 21.38 -41.50
C GLY A 19 -8.38 21.11 -40.36
N ALA A 20 -9.68 21.04 -40.65
CA ALA A 20 -10.70 20.73 -39.64
C ALA A 20 -10.59 19.28 -39.16
N LEU A 21 -10.24 18.35 -40.05
CA LEU A 21 -9.99 16.96 -39.66
C LEU A 21 -8.80 16.82 -38.70
N ILE A 22 -7.70 17.51 -39.01
CA ILE A 22 -6.50 17.52 -38.12
C ILE A 22 -6.83 18.14 -36.75
N ALA A 23 -7.57 19.24 -36.74
CA ALA A 23 -8.00 19.87 -35.50
C ALA A 23 -8.90 18.93 -34.65
N LEU A 24 -9.83 18.23 -35.30
CA LEU A 24 -10.71 17.26 -34.59
C LEU A 24 -9.91 16.10 -34.01
N ILE A 25 -8.97 15.55 -34.77
CA ILE A 25 -8.08 14.48 -34.28
C ILE A 25 -7.23 15.00 -33.11
N GLY A 26 -6.68 16.21 -33.22
CA GLY A 26 -5.90 16.82 -32.15
C GLY A 26 -6.70 16.97 -30.84
N VAL A 27 -7.94 17.46 -30.93
CA VAL A 27 -8.82 17.58 -29.75
C VAL A 27 -9.17 16.21 -29.17
N MET A 28 -9.39 15.18 -29.99
CA MET A 28 -9.66 13.81 -29.52
C MET A 28 -8.44 13.16 -28.86
N LEU A 29 -7.23 13.53 -29.29
CA LEU A 29 -6.00 13.00 -28.69
C LEU A 29 -5.72 13.53 -27.28
N ILE A 30 -6.18 14.75 -26.95
CA ILE A 30 -5.96 15.35 -25.64
C ILE A 30 -6.44 14.45 -24.51
N PRO A 31 -7.70 14.00 -24.45
CA PRO A 31 -8.17 13.11 -23.37
C PRO A 31 -7.46 11.75 -23.40
N ILE A 32 -7.11 11.22 -24.56
CA ILE A 32 -6.39 9.95 -24.67
C ILE A 32 -5.00 10.06 -24.06
N VAL A 33 -4.25 11.11 -24.42
CA VAL A 33 -2.91 11.37 -23.86
C VAL A 33 -3.00 11.62 -22.36
N TYR A 34 -3.98 12.42 -21.91
CA TYR A 34 -4.20 12.66 -20.49
C TYR A 34 -4.49 11.37 -19.72
N CYS A 35 -5.41 10.53 -20.23
CA CYS A 35 -5.69 9.22 -19.62
C CYS A 35 -4.46 8.30 -19.65
N ALA A 36 -3.70 8.27 -20.73
CA ALA A 36 -2.50 7.45 -20.83
C ALA A 36 -1.44 7.87 -19.81
N VAL A 37 -1.20 9.18 -19.64
CA VAL A 37 -0.26 9.72 -18.65
C VAL A 37 -0.75 9.44 -17.24
N LEU A 38 -2.03 9.69 -16.95
CA LEU A 38 -2.59 9.46 -15.63
C LEU A 38 -2.55 7.97 -15.27
N LEU A 39 -2.97 7.10 -16.18
CA LEU A 39 -2.95 5.65 -15.99
C LEU A 39 -1.51 5.14 -15.84
N SER A 40 -0.54 5.63 -16.63
CA SER A 40 0.85 5.20 -16.49
C SER A 40 1.47 5.57 -15.15
N ALA A 41 1.06 6.71 -14.58
CA ALA A 41 1.51 7.15 -13.26
C ALA A 41 0.85 6.37 -12.10
N THR A 42 -0.36 5.84 -12.32
CA THR A 42 -1.13 5.11 -11.31
C THR A 42 -1.22 3.61 -11.59
N TRP A 43 -0.66 3.15 -12.69
CA TRP A 43 -0.65 1.75 -13.11
C TRP A 43 0.37 0.97 -12.28
N GLY A 44 -0.10 0.05 -11.48
CA GLY A 44 0.74 -0.71 -10.57
C GLY A 44 1.15 0.04 -9.29
N PRO A 45 0.21 0.64 -8.51
CA PRO A 45 0.56 1.24 -7.22
C PRO A 45 1.16 0.22 -6.25
N TYR A 46 1.04 -1.07 -6.57
CA TYR A 46 1.55 -2.19 -5.79
C TYR A 46 2.87 -2.79 -6.33
N ASP A 47 3.34 -2.37 -7.50
CA ASP A 47 4.52 -2.96 -8.14
C ASP A 47 5.85 -2.63 -7.44
N ASN A 48 5.85 -1.63 -6.55
CA ASN A 48 7.03 -1.18 -5.81
C ASN A 48 6.79 -1.17 -4.29
N LEU A 49 5.94 -2.04 -3.78
CA LEU A 49 5.68 -2.13 -2.34
C LEU A 49 6.88 -2.61 -1.54
N ASP A 50 7.74 -3.40 -2.14
CA ASP A 50 9.04 -3.81 -1.61
C ASP A 50 9.96 -2.63 -1.27
N ASN A 51 9.75 -1.48 -1.93
CA ASN A 51 10.45 -0.22 -1.66
C ASN A 51 9.71 0.69 -0.66
N LEU A 52 8.52 0.29 -0.15
CA LEU A 52 7.80 1.06 0.85
C LEU A 52 8.37 0.77 2.24
N PRO A 53 9.16 1.68 2.84
CA PRO A 53 9.85 1.39 4.08
C PRO A 53 8.89 1.37 5.27
N VAL A 54 8.86 0.22 5.93
CA VAL A 54 8.08 -0.04 7.15
C VAL A 54 9.01 -0.53 8.24
N ALA A 55 9.05 0.18 9.37
CA ALA A 55 9.84 -0.24 10.51
C ALA A 55 9.07 -1.29 11.34
N VAL A 56 9.77 -2.31 11.81
CA VAL A 56 9.25 -3.33 12.71
C VAL A 56 10.06 -3.32 14.00
N VAL A 57 9.37 -3.12 15.13
CA VAL A 57 9.94 -3.14 16.47
C VAL A 57 9.39 -4.34 17.22
N ASN A 58 10.24 -5.31 17.53
CA ASN A 58 9.84 -6.49 18.29
C ASN A 58 10.23 -6.33 19.77
N LYS A 59 9.22 -6.20 20.64
CA LYS A 59 9.35 -6.15 22.09
C LYS A 59 8.93 -7.46 22.76
N ASP A 60 8.45 -8.47 22.01
CA ASP A 60 7.92 -9.70 22.57
C ASP A 60 8.95 -10.45 23.42
N THR A 61 8.60 -10.70 24.67
CA THR A 61 9.45 -11.41 25.62
C THR A 61 9.30 -12.93 25.56
N GLY A 62 8.38 -13.42 24.71
CA GLY A 62 8.05 -14.83 24.62
C GLY A 62 7.09 -15.31 25.70
N ALA A 63 6.77 -16.60 25.66
CA ALA A 63 5.90 -17.26 26.61
C ALA A 63 6.33 -18.73 26.81
N VAL A 64 5.67 -19.43 27.73
CA VAL A 64 5.81 -20.89 27.89
C VAL A 64 4.46 -21.53 27.53
N SER A 65 4.48 -22.44 26.56
CA SER A 65 3.31 -23.24 26.16
C SER A 65 3.62 -24.72 26.32
N ASP A 66 2.80 -25.44 27.08
CA ASP A 66 2.98 -26.88 27.37
C ASP A 66 4.40 -27.24 27.88
N GLY A 67 5.01 -26.36 28.67
CA GLY A 67 6.34 -26.53 29.20
C GLY A 67 7.49 -26.19 28.27
N ASN A 68 7.22 -25.76 27.02
CA ASN A 68 8.21 -25.34 26.06
C ASN A 68 8.24 -23.81 25.91
N PRO A 69 9.43 -23.19 25.87
CA PRO A 69 9.54 -21.78 25.58
C PRO A 69 9.18 -21.51 24.11
N ILE A 70 8.37 -20.51 23.87
CA ILE A 70 7.98 -20.02 22.55
C ILE A 70 8.18 -18.53 22.45
N ASN A 71 8.43 -18.02 21.25
CA ASN A 71 8.47 -16.59 20.96
C ASN A 71 7.85 -16.33 19.59
N VAL A 72 6.55 -16.07 19.57
CA VAL A 72 5.77 -15.88 18.35
C VAL A 72 6.14 -14.57 17.66
N GLY A 73 6.58 -13.56 18.42
CA GLY A 73 7.10 -12.32 17.85
C GLY A 73 8.36 -12.53 17.01
N ASN A 74 9.27 -13.37 17.47
CA ASN A 74 10.47 -13.73 16.68
C ASN A 74 10.11 -14.55 15.44
N ASP A 75 9.14 -15.44 15.51
CA ASP A 75 8.67 -16.23 14.38
C ASP A 75 8.00 -15.32 13.33
N LEU A 76 7.23 -14.34 13.79
CA LEU A 76 6.64 -13.31 12.93
C LEU A 76 7.74 -12.49 12.24
N VAL A 77 8.74 -12.01 12.99
CA VAL A 77 9.90 -11.30 12.41
C VAL A 77 10.62 -12.14 11.37
N ALA A 78 10.83 -13.44 11.62
CA ALA A 78 11.44 -14.34 10.65
C ALA A 78 10.61 -14.49 9.37
N THR A 79 9.29 -14.57 9.52
CA THR A 79 8.35 -14.64 8.41
C THR A 79 8.36 -13.35 7.58
N LEU A 80 8.33 -12.20 8.24
CA LEU A 80 8.39 -10.90 7.57
C LEU A 80 9.71 -10.69 6.83
N LYS A 81 10.85 -11.14 7.41
CA LYS A 81 12.17 -11.11 6.74
C LYS A 81 12.22 -11.94 5.46
N ALA A 82 11.47 -13.02 5.41
CA ALA A 82 11.37 -13.88 4.23
C ALA A 82 10.37 -13.34 3.19
N SER A 83 9.56 -12.37 3.55
CA SER A 83 8.53 -11.75 2.71
C SER A 83 9.09 -10.51 2.02
N ASN A 84 8.82 -10.38 0.72
CA ASN A 84 9.15 -9.19 -0.08
C ASN A 84 7.91 -8.33 -0.37
N THR A 85 6.89 -8.39 0.48
CA THR A 85 5.64 -7.64 0.28
C THR A 85 5.79 -6.16 0.54
N LEU A 86 6.65 -5.78 1.50
CA LEU A 86 6.98 -4.40 1.85
C LEU A 86 8.49 -4.28 2.11
N GLY A 87 9.00 -3.07 2.18
CA GLY A 87 10.38 -2.77 2.58
C GLY A 87 10.56 -2.86 4.10
N TRP A 88 10.53 -4.08 4.64
CA TRP A 88 10.64 -4.33 6.07
C TRP A 88 12.03 -3.95 6.62
N ASP A 89 12.08 -3.04 7.58
CA ASP A 89 13.30 -2.64 8.29
C ASP A 89 13.14 -2.93 9.80
N PHE A 90 14.00 -3.83 10.33
CA PHE A 90 13.90 -4.29 11.72
C PHE A 90 14.85 -3.46 12.58
N VAL A 91 14.29 -2.61 13.39
CA VAL A 91 15.03 -1.55 14.11
C VAL A 91 14.63 -1.47 15.59
N SER A 92 15.40 -0.70 16.35
CA SER A 92 15.04 -0.35 17.73
C SER A 92 13.83 0.62 17.75
N GLU A 93 13.17 0.74 18.91
CA GLU A 93 12.08 1.69 19.10
C GLU A 93 12.53 3.14 18.85
N GLU A 94 13.74 3.48 19.30
CA GLU A 94 14.32 4.82 19.14
C GLU A 94 14.53 5.14 17.65
N ASP A 95 15.11 4.20 16.89
CA ASP A 95 15.34 4.36 15.45
C ASP A 95 14.02 4.37 14.66
N ALA A 96 13.03 3.59 15.06
CA ALA A 96 11.71 3.59 14.44
C ALA A 96 11.02 4.94 14.62
N THR A 97 11.05 5.50 15.84
CA THR A 97 10.45 6.80 16.14
C THR A 97 11.17 7.93 15.39
N ALA A 98 12.49 7.97 15.44
CA ALA A 98 13.29 8.94 14.69
C ALA A 98 13.07 8.83 13.17
N GLY A 99 12.93 7.60 12.68
CA GLY A 99 12.66 7.33 11.26
C GLY A 99 11.25 7.79 10.84
N LEU A 100 10.26 7.66 11.72
CA LEU A 100 8.91 8.17 11.47
C LEU A 100 8.89 9.70 11.43
N GLU A 101 9.54 10.36 12.40
CA GLU A 101 9.63 11.83 12.47
C GLU A 101 10.41 12.43 11.29
N SER A 102 11.47 11.74 10.85
CA SER A 102 12.27 12.16 9.69
C SER A 102 11.66 11.78 8.34
N ASN A 103 10.46 11.22 8.31
CA ASN A 103 9.78 10.73 7.12
C ASN A 103 10.54 9.60 6.38
N LYS A 104 11.38 8.84 7.08
CA LYS A 104 12.05 7.66 6.53
C LYS A 104 11.06 6.48 6.40
N TYR A 105 10.18 6.31 7.38
CA TYR A 105 9.19 5.22 7.40
C TYR A 105 7.77 5.74 7.18
N TYR A 106 7.00 5.01 6.40
CA TYR A 106 5.56 5.24 6.22
C TYR A 106 4.74 4.73 7.39
N MET A 107 5.22 3.68 8.03
CA MET A 107 4.57 3.03 9.16
C MET A 107 5.60 2.39 10.06
N VAL A 108 5.29 2.33 11.35
CA VAL A 108 5.97 1.52 12.36
C VAL A 108 4.99 0.47 12.87
N VAL A 109 5.40 -0.79 12.83
CA VAL A 109 4.68 -1.92 13.44
C VAL A 109 5.41 -2.32 14.71
N GLU A 110 4.73 -2.27 15.85
CA GLU A 110 5.25 -2.71 17.14
C GLU A 110 4.60 -4.03 17.55
N ILE A 111 5.41 -5.02 17.85
CA ILE A 111 4.99 -6.28 18.47
C ILE A 111 5.13 -6.09 20.00
N PRO A 112 4.03 -6.08 20.77
CA PRO A 112 4.08 -5.81 22.20
C PRO A 112 4.81 -6.89 23.00
N GLU A 113 5.25 -6.54 24.22
CA GLU A 113 5.97 -7.45 25.13
C GLU A 113 5.18 -8.70 25.49
N ASP A 114 3.86 -8.61 25.58
CA ASP A 114 2.94 -9.66 25.99
C ASP A 114 2.33 -10.45 24.80
N PHE A 115 2.84 -10.22 23.57
CA PHE A 115 2.27 -10.82 22.36
C PHE A 115 2.22 -12.34 22.43
N SER A 116 3.35 -13.02 22.68
CA SER A 116 3.41 -14.47 22.85
C SER A 116 2.51 -14.96 24.00
N GLN A 117 2.46 -14.23 25.10
CA GLN A 117 1.62 -14.61 26.23
C GLN A 117 0.15 -14.63 25.86
N LYS A 118 -0.34 -13.60 25.17
CA LYS A 118 -1.71 -13.54 24.68
C LYS A 118 -2.02 -14.64 23.65
N VAL A 119 -1.09 -14.94 22.75
CA VAL A 119 -1.24 -16.04 21.77
C VAL A 119 -1.47 -17.38 22.50
N THR A 120 -0.78 -17.66 23.62
CA THR A 120 -0.99 -18.91 24.36
C THR A 120 -2.37 -19.02 25.01
N THR A 121 -3.06 -17.90 25.19
CA THR A 121 -4.41 -17.91 25.81
C THR A 121 -5.54 -18.23 24.83
N VAL A 122 -5.29 -18.23 23.51
CA VAL A 122 -6.33 -18.38 22.46
C VAL A 122 -7.14 -19.66 22.62
N LEU A 123 -6.53 -20.74 23.11
CA LEU A 123 -7.20 -22.03 23.35
C LEU A 123 -7.67 -22.21 24.80
N THR A 124 -7.57 -21.20 25.65
CA THR A 124 -8.00 -21.25 27.04
C THR A 124 -9.47 -20.85 27.21
N SER A 125 -10.01 -21.02 28.40
CA SER A 125 -11.37 -20.60 28.75
C SER A 125 -11.54 -19.06 28.81
N ASN A 126 -10.45 -18.30 28.84
CA ASN A 126 -10.44 -16.85 28.86
C ASN A 126 -9.42 -16.33 27.84
N PRO A 127 -9.72 -16.42 26.53
CA PRO A 127 -8.79 -15.99 25.51
C PRO A 127 -8.56 -14.49 25.55
N GLN A 128 -7.30 -14.07 25.40
CA GLN A 128 -6.92 -12.67 25.23
C GLN A 128 -6.49 -12.46 23.79
N GLU A 129 -6.94 -11.37 23.19
CA GLU A 129 -6.62 -11.07 21.80
C GLU A 129 -5.19 -10.52 21.68
N PRO A 130 -4.30 -11.17 20.94
CA PRO A 130 -2.99 -10.62 20.63
C PRO A 130 -3.17 -9.47 19.64
N GLU A 131 -2.66 -8.30 19.97
CA GLU A 131 -2.77 -7.10 19.15
C GLU A 131 -1.37 -6.68 18.68
N LEU A 132 -1.25 -6.27 17.42
CA LEU A 132 -0.12 -5.51 16.93
C LEU A 132 -0.45 -4.03 17.01
N LYS A 133 0.50 -3.21 17.42
CA LYS A 133 0.34 -1.77 17.38
C LYS A 133 1.00 -1.23 16.12
N TYR A 134 0.36 -0.28 15.48
CA TYR A 134 0.96 0.41 14.33
C TYR A 134 0.76 1.91 14.43
N ILE A 135 1.76 2.65 13.97
CA ILE A 135 1.77 4.10 13.88
C ILE A 135 2.05 4.47 12.43
N GLN A 136 1.13 5.20 11.80
CA GLN A 136 1.26 5.62 10.41
C GLN A 136 1.71 7.07 10.31
N ASN A 137 2.51 7.37 9.31
CA ASN A 137 2.85 8.74 8.93
C ASN A 137 1.91 9.22 7.81
N GLU A 138 0.76 9.77 8.20
CA GLU A 138 -0.25 10.27 7.26
C GLU A 138 0.24 11.48 6.43
N GLY A 139 1.30 12.17 6.90
CA GLY A 139 1.86 13.34 6.23
C GLY A 139 2.69 13.04 4.98
N LEU A 140 3.17 11.80 4.83
CA LEU A 140 4.08 11.46 3.73
C LEU A 140 3.38 11.28 2.38
N ASN A 141 2.35 10.47 2.35
CA ASN A 141 1.60 10.20 1.12
C ASN A 141 0.32 9.45 1.44
N PHE A 142 -0.82 10.01 1.03
CA PHE A 142 -2.14 9.38 1.21
C PHE A 142 -2.20 7.97 0.62
N MET A 143 -1.60 7.74 -0.56
CA MET A 143 -1.59 6.43 -1.21
C MET A 143 -0.73 5.41 -0.45
N GLY A 144 0.41 5.84 0.09
CA GLY A 144 1.27 4.99 0.91
C GLY A 144 0.56 4.56 2.21
N ALA A 145 -0.11 5.48 2.89
CA ALA A 145 -0.90 5.18 4.08
C ALA A 145 -2.06 4.21 3.78
N GLN A 146 -2.75 4.39 2.64
CA GLN A 146 -3.84 3.50 2.20
C GLN A 146 -3.36 2.08 1.93
N VAL A 147 -2.18 1.94 1.31
CA VAL A 147 -1.59 0.64 0.97
C VAL A 147 -1.12 -0.09 2.23
N THR A 148 -0.42 0.59 3.14
CA THR A 148 0.05 -0.02 4.40
C THR A 148 -1.12 -0.48 5.28
N ASN A 149 -2.23 0.26 5.30
CA ASN A 149 -3.47 -0.13 5.98
C ASN A 149 -4.10 -1.41 5.41
N SER A 150 -3.89 -1.68 4.13
CA SER A 150 -4.47 -2.86 3.46
C SER A 150 -3.59 -4.10 3.57
N ALA A 151 -2.34 -3.96 4.03
CA ALA A 151 -1.35 -5.03 4.13
C ALA A 151 -1.30 -5.69 5.52
N LEU A 152 -2.02 -5.14 6.51
CA LEU A 152 -2.21 -5.64 7.87
C LEU A 152 -3.55 -6.35 8.02
#